data_33a805887c6d100a8d676165759c6c64
#
_entry.id   33a805887c6d100a8d676165759c6c64
#
_cell.length_a   1.000
_cell.length_b   1.000
_cell.length_c   1.000
_cell.angle_alpha   90.00
_cell.angle_beta   90.00
_cell.angle_gamma   90.00
#
_symmetry.space_group_name_H-M   'P 1'
#
loop_
_entity.id
_entity.type
_entity.pdbx_description
1 polymer ?
#
loop_
_entity_poly.entity_id
_entity_poly.type
_entity_poly.pdbx_seq_one_letter_code
_entity_poly.pdbx_strand_id
1 'polypeptide(L)' 'MQLVEVTTDELVRGVPKKQVWVAAAKPDQAVTLVLAEVPEGWTAVLSDARLKPEEATLLRMQPGDVRELTR' A
#
# COMPACT_ATOMS: atom_id res chain seq x y z
N MET A 1 9.34 6.08 -3.28
CA MET A 1 8.32 5.23 -2.62
C MET A 1 6.94 5.70 -2.96
N GLN A 2 6.03 4.75 -3.13
CA GLN A 2 4.65 5.06 -3.50
C GLN A 2 3.70 4.57 -2.41
N LEU A 3 2.68 5.36 -2.12
CA LEU A 3 1.59 4.92 -1.26
C LEU A 3 0.50 4.30 -2.13
N VAL A 4 -0.02 3.16 -1.67
CA VAL A 4 -1.07 2.40 -2.35
C VAL A 4 -2.23 2.21 -1.39
N GLU A 5 -3.43 2.59 -1.83
CA GLU A 5 -4.65 2.35 -1.06
C GLU A 5 -5.22 0.99 -1.45
N VAL A 6 -5.38 0.14 -0.46
CA VAL A 6 -5.93 -1.21 -0.64
C VAL A 6 -7.34 -1.25 -0.07
N THR A 7 -8.27 -1.77 -0.86
CA THR A 7 -9.64 -2.02 -0.39
C THR A 7 -9.79 -3.52 -0.22
N THR A 8 -10.12 -3.95 1.00
CA THR A 8 -10.32 -5.35 1.33
C THR A 8 -11.73 -5.80 0.98
N ASP A 9 -11.97 -7.10 1.00
CA ASP A 9 -13.32 -7.67 0.87
C ASP A 9 -14.00 -7.81 2.24
N GLU A 10 -13.37 -7.36 3.30
CA GLU A 10 -13.90 -7.41 4.65
C GLU A 10 -14.78 -6.18 4.91
N LEU A 11 -16.03 -6.41 5.29
CA LEU A 11 -16.97 -5.34 5.56
C LEU A 11 -17.00 -5.00 7.05
N VAL A 12 -16.88 -3.70 7.35
CA VAL A 12 -17.07 -3.17 8.69
C VAL A 12 -18.28 -2.23 8.64
N ARG A 13 -19.35 -2.61 9.29
CA ARG A 13 -20.64 -1.88 9.26
C ARG A 13 -21.11 -1.65 7.81
N GLY A 14 -20.97 -2.65 6.94
CA GLY A 14 -21.40 -2.58 5.56
C GLY A 14 -20.48 -1.81 4.63
N VAL A 15 -19.31 -1.37 5.10
CA VAL A 15 -18.34 -0.62 4.30
C VAL A 15 -17.05 -1.43 4.18
N PRO A 16 -16.47 -1.57 2.99
CA PRO A 16 -15.19 -2.26 2.83
C PRO A 16 -14.09 -1.59 3.64
N LYS A 17 -13.33 -2.40 4.37
CA LYS A 17 -12.19 -1.92 5.13
C LYS A 17 -11.06 -1.51 4.17
N LYS A 18 -10.40 -0.39 4.48
CA LYS A 18 -9.28 0.11 3.67
C LYS A 18 -7.99 0.07 4.46
N GLN A 19 -6.90 -0.16 3.72
CA GLN A 19 -5.55 -0.16 4.27
C GLN A 19 -4.68 0.75 3.40
N VAL A 20 -3.60 1.26 4.00
CA VAL A 20 -2.58 2.00 3.26
C VAL A 20 -1.30 1.18 3.28
N TRP A 21 -0.74 0.98 2.10
CA TRP A 21 0.53 0.26 1.92
C TRP A 21 1.56 1.19 1.30
N VAL A 22 2.82 0.90 1.55
CA VAL A 22 3.93 1.59 0.90
C VAL A 22 4.71 0.57 0.08
N ALA A 23 5.08 0.96 -1.15
CA ALA A 23 5.90 0.15 -2.04
C ALA A 23 7.15 0.92 -2.44
N ALA A 24 8.30 0.31 -2.27
CA ALA A 24 9.59 0.87 -2.70
C ALA A 24 9.80 0.54 -4.18
N ALA A 25 9.00 1.15 -5.05
CA ALA A 25 8.98 0.88 -6.48
C ALA A 25 8.47 2.10 -7.25
N LYS A 26 8.56 2.02 -8.56
CA LYS A 26 7.98 3.02 -9.45
C LYS A 26 6.46 2.95 -9.42
N PRO A 27 5.75 4.06 -9.74
CA PRO A 27 4.28 4.07 -9.69
C PRO A 27 3.63 2.95 -10.50
N ASP A 28 4.16 2.63 -11.67
CA ASP A 28 3.62 1.59 -12.55
C ASP A 28 3.81 0.17 -12.00
N GLN A 29 4.69 -0.02 -11.03
CA GLN A 29 4.98 -1.32 -10.42
C GLN A 29 4.39 -1.45 -9.02
N ALA A 30 4.14 -0.34 -8.34
CA ALA A 30 3.75 -0.33 -6.94
C ALA A 30 2.47 -1.11 -6.68
N VAL A 31 1.43 -0.89 -7.48
CA VAL A 31 0.15 -1.57 -7.34
C VAL A 31 0.31 -3.08 -7.53
N THR A 32 1.06 -3.49 -8.54
CA THR A 32 1.31 -4.91 -8.82
C THR A 32 2.02 -5.60 -7.66
N LEU A 33 3.03 -4.93 -7.09
CA LEU A 33 3.78 -5.47 -5.95
C LEU A 33 2.89 -5.64 -4.73
N VAL A 34 2.03 -4.66 -4.44
CA VAL A 34 1.10 -4.74 -3.31
C VAL A 34 0.07 -5.85 -3.54
N LEU A 35 -0.48 -5.96 -4.75
CA LEU A 35 -1.46 -7.00 -5.07
C LEU A 35 -0.88 -8.40 -4.91
N ALA A 36 0.43 -8.59 -5.09
CA ALA A 36 1.07 -9.87 -4.88
C ALA A 36 1.13 -10.28 -3.39
N GLU A 37 0.98 -9.32 -2.47
CA GLU A 37 1.08 -9.55 -1.03
C GLU A 37 -0.27 -9.65 -0.34
N VAL A 38 -1.36 -9.26 -1.00
CA VAL A 38 -2.70 -9.27 -0.39
C VAL A 38 -3.51 -10.44 -0.94
N PRO A 39 -4.57 -10.88 -0.21
CA PRO A 39 -5.42 -11.95 -0.69
C PRO A 39 -6.09 -11.62 -2.02
N GLU A 40 -6.38 -12.66 -2.79
CA GLU A 40 -7.15 -12.52 -4.02
C GLU A 40 -8.54 -11.94 -3.71
N GLY A 41 -9.01 -11.05 -4.58
CA GLY A 41 -10.29 -10.37 -4.38
C GLY A 41 -10.16 -8.97 -3.80
N TRP A 42 -9.01 -8.63 -3.22
CA TRP A 42 -8.74 -7.26 -2.77
C TRP A 42 -8.30 -6.40 -3.95
N THR A 43 -8.59 -5.12 -3.88
CA THR A 43 -8.19 -4.16 -4.91
C THR A 43 -7.18 -3.15 -4.38
N ALA A 44 -6.38 -2.60 -5.28
CA ALA A 44 -5.35 -1.62 -4.92
C ALA A 44 -5.28 -0.53 -5.97
N VAL A 45 -5.13 0.72 -5.52
CA VAL A 45 -4.95 1.87 -6.40
C VAL A 45 -3.84 2.76 -5.84
N LEU A 46 -3.15 3.48 -6.71
CA LEU A 46 -2.17 4.46 -6.26
C LEU A 46 -2.88 5.57 -5.49
N SER A 47 -2.28 5.95 -4.36
CA SER A 47 -2.75 7.07 -3.57
C SER A 47 -2.10 8.36 -4.06
N ASP A 48 -2.82 9.47 -4.00
CA ASP A 48 -2.27 10.80 -4.25
C ASP A 48 -1.40 11.29 -3.09
N ALA A 49 -1.53 10.68 -1.93
CA ALA A 49 -0.72 11.04 -0.77
C ALA A 49 0.72 10.58 -0.96
N ARG A 50 1.64 11.28 -0.31
CA ARG A 50 3.06 10.94 -0.37
C ARG A 50 3.64 10.88 1.04
N LEU A 51 4.61 9.96 1.22
CA LEU A 51 5.39 9.92 2.45
C LEU A 51 6.34 11.11 2.50
N LYS A 52 6.50 11.66 3.69
CA LYS A 52 7.57 12.62 3.93
C LYS A 52 8.92 11.90 3.88
N PRO A 53 10.01 12.59 3.46
CA PRO A 53 11.33 11.96 3.39
C PRO A 53 11.78 11.30 4.69
N GLU A 54 11.51 11.93 5.84
CA GLU A 54 11.87 11.38 7.14
C GLU A 54 11.11 10.10 7.46
N GLU A 55 9.84 10.01 7.04
CA GLU A 55 9.05 8.79 7.23
C GLU A 55 9.59 7.64 6.35
N ALA A 56 9.95 7.95 5.11
CA ALA A 56 10.53 6.97 4.20
C ALA A 56 11.85 6.42 4.76
N THR A 57 12.68 7.29 5.35
CA THR A 57 13.95 6.90 5.96
C THR A 57 13.72 5.93 7.13
N LEU A 58 12.72 6.19 7.95
CA LEU A 58 12.41 5.35 9.12
C LEU A 58 11.94 3.95 8.74
N LEU A 59 11.33 3.78 7.57
CA LEU A 59 10.84 2.48 7.11
C LEU A 59 11.96 1.53 6.70
N ARG A 60 13.12 2.05 6.33
CA ARG A 60 14.31 1.26 5.93
C ARG A 60 14.00 0.21 4.87
N MET A 61 13.19 0.58 3.89
CA MET A 61 12.80 -0.34 2.84
C MET A 61 13.82 -0.40 1.73
N GLN A 62 14.01 -1.59 1.17
CA GLN A 62 14.85 -1.82 0.00
C GLN A 62 13.97 -1.82 -1.26
N PRO A 63 14.58 -1.58 -2.45
CA PRO A 63 13.82 -1.62 -3.71
C PRO A 63 13.04 -2.94 -3.85
N GLY A 64 11.76 -2.83 -4.20
CA GLY A 64 10.87 -3.97 -4.34
C GLY A 64 10.13 -4.37 -3.08
N ASP A 65 10.47 -3.80 -1.92
CA ASP A 65 9.76 -4.09 -0.67
C ASP A 65 8.40 -3.43 -0.65
N VAL A 66 7.45 -4.10 -0.02
CA VAL A 66 6.13 -3.53 0.28
C VAL A 66 5.82 -3.75 1.75
N ARG A 67 5.07 -2.83 2.33
CA ARG A 67 4.72 -2.91 3.74
C ARG A 67 3.40 -2.23 4.00
N GLU A 68 2.57 -2.87 4.82
CA GLU A 68 1.35 -2.21 5.29
C GLU A 68 1.71 -1.15 6.33
N LEU A 69 1.12 0.05 6.18
CA LEU A 69 1.25 1.11 7.18
C LEU A 69 0.09 1.00 8.15
N THR A 70 0.39 0.75 9.41
CA THR A 70 -0.59 0.76 10.49
C THR A 70 -0.46 2.06 11.28
N ARG A 71 -1.61 2.62 11.61
CA ARG A 71 -1.67 3.82 12.45
C ARG A 71 -2.12 3.46 13.85
#